data_918ac54790b64e2fa6ead3afc8a35f41
#
_entry.id   918ac54790b64e2fa6ead3afc8a35f41
#
_cell.length_a   1.000
_cell.length_b   1.000
_cell.length_c   1.000
_cell.angle_alpha   90.00
_cell.angle_beta   90.00
_cell.angle_gamma   90.00
#
_symmetry.space_group_name_H-M   'P 1'
#
loop_
_entity.id
_entity.type
_entity.pdbx_description
1 polymer ?
#
loop_
_entity_poly.entity_id
_entity_poly.type
_entity_poly.pdbx_seq_one_letter_code
_entity_poly.pdbx_strand_id
1 'polypeptide(L)'
;MIFFLKTKTRNTHKGLLNVNIRIFASNKTDKVMSNNCKYCKKPLIGRSDKLFCDNNCRGAYHNSKANENENSIRDINKILRKNQTILRFASPEGKTTVRKSFLIKHGFNFQFYTNHFKTKNENTYTFCYDYGYMELEDEKVLVINKQPYM
;
A
#
# COMPACT_ATOMS: atom_id res chain seq x y z
N MET A 1 13.98 11.82 -42.99
CA MET A 1 13.93 11.45 -44.42
C MET A 1 12.67 10.65 -44.60
N ILE A 2 11.56 11.32 -44.77
CA ILE A 2 10.76 11.55 -45.95
C ILE A 2 10.39 10.23 -46.64
N PHE A 3 9.11 9.84 -46.60
CA PHE A 3 8.29 9.91 -47.78
C PHE A 3 6.80 9.73 -47.46
N PHE A 4 6.05 10.75 -47.86
CA PHE A 4 4.60 10.79 -48.10
C PHE A 4 4.22 9.91 -49.29
N LEU A 5 3.06 9.29 -49.26
CA LEU A 5 2.26 9.10 -50.48
C LEU A 5 0.75 9.17 -50.16
N LYS A 6 0.20 10.27 -50.67
CA LYS A 6 -1.24 10.46 -50.92
C LYS A 6 -1.62 9.65 -52.17
N THR A 7 -2.78 9.02 -52.14
CA THR A 7 -3.53 8.80 -53.35
C THR A 7 -5.04 9.13 -53.15
N LYS A 8 -5.44 10.02 -53.98
CA LYS A 8 -6.76 10.59 -54.16
C LYS A 8 -7.36 9.91 -55.39
N THR A 9 -8.58 9.39 -55.27
CA THR A 9 -9.41 9.18 -56.49
C THR A 9 -10.86 9.59 -56.23
N ARG A 10 -11.34 10.27 -57.26
CA ARG A 10 -12.61 10.98 -57.32
C ARG A 10 -13.76 10.11 -57.90
N ASN A 11 -14.98 10.50 -57.48
CA ASN A 11 -16.19 10.69 -58.30
C ASN A 11 -16.74 9.50 -59.14
N THR A 12 -18.06 9.24 -59.07
CA THR A 12 -19.12 10.02 -59.79
C THR A 12 -20.51 9.42 -59.54
N HIS A 13 -21.46 10.31 -59.29
CA HIS A 13 -22.84 10.47 -59.84
C HIS A 13 -23.95 9.42 -59.81
N LYS A 14 -25.10 9.98 -59.38
CA LYS A 14 -26.52 9.79 -59.78
C LYS A 14 -27.27 8.70 -58.99
N GLY A 15 -28.39 8.93 -58.42
CA GLY A 15 -29.42 9.95 -58.45
C GLY A 15 -30.72 9.38 -57.92
N LEU A 16 -31.53 10.23 -57.28
CA LEU A 16 -33.00 10.12 -57.11
C LEU A 16 -33.56 8.93 -56.25
N LEU A 17 -34.11 9.19 -55.13
CA LEU A 17 -35.52 9.48 -54.89
C LEU A 17 -35.79 9.75 -53.42
N ASN A 18 -36.46 10.86 -53.19
CA ASN A 18 -36.97 11.30 -51.90
C ASN A 18 -38.08 10.38 -51.43
N VAL A 19 -37.89 9.69 -50.29
CA VAL A 19 -38.99 9.17 -49.49
C VAL A 19 -38.75 9.58 -48.06
N ASN A 20 -39.47 10.62 -47.63
CA ASN A 20 -39.58 11.02 -46.25
C ASN A 20 -40.32 9.93 -45.45
N ILE A 21 -39.61 9.00 -44.87
CA ILE A 21 -40.13 8.19 -43.79
C ILE A 21 -39.53 8.76 -42.49
N ARG A 22 -40.34 9.58 -41.81
CA ARG A 22 -40.09 9.94 -40.43
C ARG A 22 -40.31 8.69 -39.58
N ILE A 23 -39.25 7.89 -39.41
CA ILE A 23 -39.20 6.91 -38.36
C ILE A 23 -38.79 7.67 -37.12
N PHE A 24 -39.72 7.91 -36.22
CA PHE A 24 -39.47 8.29 -34.85
C PHE A 24 -38.76 7.10 -34.18
N ALA A 25 -37.46 6.95 -34.41
CA ALA A 25 -36.62 6.12 -33.56
C ALA A 25 -36.27 6.98 -32.34
N SER A 26 -37.03 6.84 -31.29
CA SER A 26 -36.68 7.25 -29.95
C SER A 26 -35.47 6.43 -29.49
N ASN A 27 -34.31 6.75 -30.02
CA ASN A 27 -33.05 6.24 -29.46
C ASN A 27 -32.73 7.02 -28.19
N LYS A 28 -33.45 6.72 -27.10
CA LYS A 28 -32.86 6.81 -25.78
C LYS A 28 -31.75 5.78 -25.76
N THR A 29 -30.57 6.16 -26.20
CA THR A 29 -29.33 5.51 -25.76
C THR A 29 -29.17 5.84 -24.28
N ASP A 30 -29.87 5.08 -23.46
CA ASP A 30 -29.49 4.96 -22.05
C ASP A 30 -28.06 4.49 -22.08
N LYS A 31 -27.14 5.45 -21.85
CA LYS A 31 -25.73 5.19 -21.56
C LYS A 31 -25.75 4.47 -20.22
N VAL A 32 -25.94 3.15 -20.27
CA VAL A 32 -25.80 2.28 -19.13
C VAL A 32 -24.33 2.40 -18.73
N MET A 33 -24.06 3.30 -17.81
CA MET A 33 -22.81 3.31 -17.08
C MET A 33 -22.77 1.99 -16.30
N SER A 34 -22.18 0.96 -16.89
CA SER A 34 -22.04 -0.34 -16.27
C SER A 34 -20.97 -0.22 -15.18
N ASN A 35 -21.39 0.17 -13.98
CA ASN A 35 -20.55 0.07 -12.82
C ASN A 35 -20.29 -1.42 -12.53
N ASN A 36 -19.04 -1.79 -12.33
CA ASN A 36 -18.69 -3.15 -11.96
C ASN A 36 -18.65 -3.29 -10.43
N CYS A 37 -19.04 -4.45 -9.94
CA CYS A 37 -18.93 -4.80 -8.53
C CYS A 37 -17.50 -4.64 -8.06
N LYS A 38 -17.27 -3.92 -6.95
CA LYS A 38 -15.93 -3.68 -6.41
C LYS A 38 -15.21 -4.96 -6.00
N TYR A 39 -15.96 -6.02 -5.64
CA TYR A 39 -15.40 -7.31 -5.24
C TYR A 39 -15.23 -8.27 -6.42
N CYS A 40 -16.35 -8.75 -7.01
CA CYS A 40 -16.31 -9.81 -8.03
C CYS A 40 -16.13 -9.30 -9.48
N LYS A 41 -16.08 -7.98 -9.69
CA LYS A 41 -15.90 -7.30 -10.98
C LYS A 41 -17.02 -7.56 -12.02
N LYS A 42 -18.09 -8.24 -11.67
CA LYS A 42 -19.25 -8.44 -12.53
C LYS A 42 -20.00 -7.13 -12.75
N PRO A 43 -20.60 -6.92 -13.93
CA PRO A 43 -21.39 -5.72 -14.20
C PRO A 43 -22.58 -5.64 -13.26
N LEU A 44 -22.87 -4.46 -12.75
CA LEU A 44 -23.97 -4.19 -11.85
C LEU A 44 -25.19 -3.74 -12.64
N ILE A 45 -26.34 -4.29 -12.30
CA ILE A 45 -27.64 -3.88 -12.84
C ILE A 45 -28.39 -3.17 -11.71
N GLY A 46 -28.99 -2.02 -12.01
CA GLY A 46 -29.78 -1.23 -11.08
C GLY A 46 -29.30 0.20 -10.96
N ARG A 47 -29.41 0.79 -9.75
CA ARG A 47 -29.09 2.21 -9.50
C ARG A 47 -27.61 2.52 -9.77
N SER A 48 -27.35 3.74 -10.24
CA SER A 48 -25.99 4.21 -10.58
C SER A 48 -25.02 4.26 -9.39
N ASP A 49 -25.53 4.36 -8.17
CA ASP A 49 -24.77 4.38 -6.92
C ASP A 49 -24.42 2.98 -6.37
N LYS A 50 -24.92 1.91 -7.02
CA LYS A 50 -24.65 0.54 -6.58
C LYS A 50 -23.18 0.19 -6.76
N LEU A 51 -22.55 -0.31 -5.69
CA LEU A 51 -21.13 -0.65 -5.67
C LEU A 51 -20.87 -2.17 -5.60
N PHE A 52 -21.85 -2.97 -5.19
CA PHE A 52 -21.74 -4.42 -4.98
C PHE A 52 -22.95 -5.16 -5.52
N CYS A 53 -22.78 -6.41 -5.95
CA CYS A 53 -23.89 -7.26 -6.40
C CYS A 53 -24.92 -7.46 -5.28
N ASP A 54 -24.43 -7.82 -4.10
CA ASP A 54 -25.20 -8.21 -2.92
C ASP A 54 -24.41 -7.93 -1.64
N ASN A 55 -25.00 -8.30 -0.51
CA ASN A 55 -24.37 -8.15 0.80
C ASN A 55 -23.14 -9.06 0.99
N ASN A 56 -23.10 -10.22 0.32
CA ASN A 56 -21.95 -11.12 0.39
C ASN A 56 -20.72 -10.50 -0.27
N CYS A 57 -20.90 -9.91 -1.45
CA CYS A 57 -19.84 -9.17 -2.15
C CYS A 57 -19.35 -7.96 -1.34
N ARG A 58 -20.28 -7.26 -0.65
CA ARG A 58 -19.93 -6.16 0.24
C ARG A 58 -19.10 -6.66 1.42
N GLY A 59 -19.59 -7.69 2.13
CA GLY A 59 -18.89 -8.28 3.28
C GLY A 59 -17.51 -8.80 2.91
N ALA A 60 -17.39 -9.56 1.81
CA ALA A 60 -16.13 -10.10 1.33
C ALA A 60 -15.12 -8.99 0.97
N TYR A 61 -15.57 -7.90 0.34
CA TYR A 61 -14.73 -6.75 0.04
C TYR A 61 -14.17 -6.08 1.29
N HIS A 62 -15.04 -5.81 2.29
CA HIS A 62 -14.60 -5.18 3.52
C HIS A 62 -13.69 -6.10 4.35
N ASN A 63 -13.98 -7.40 4.39
CA ASN A 63 -13.12 -8.39 5.05
C ASN A 63 -11.75 -8.50 4.38
N SER A 64 -11.67 -8.49 3.04
CA SER A 64 -10.37 -8.51 2.34
C SER A 64 -9.54 -7.27 2.66
N LYS A 65 -10.17 -6.08 2.71
CA LYS A 65 -9.49 -4.84 3.07
C LYS A 65 -9.02 -4.81 4.53
N ALA A 66 -9.85 -5.30 5.46
CA ALA A 66 -9.47 -5.43 6.87
C ALA A 66 -8.27 -6.38 7.02
N ASN A 67 -8.28 -7.52 6.32
CA ASN A 67 -7.18 -8.49 6.34
C ASN A 67 -5.88 -7.93 5.73
N GLU A 68 -5.94 -7.16 4.65
CA GLU A 68 -4.76 -6.49 4.07
C GLU A 68 -4.09 -5.56 5.09
N ASN A 69 -4.87 -4.72 5.77
CA ASN A 69 -4.37 -3.82 6.80
C ASN A 69 -3.78 -4.58 8.00
N GLU A 70 -4.49 -5.62 8.46
CA GLU A 70 -4.03 -6.45 9.57
C GLU A 70 -2.73 -7.19 9.25
N ASN A 71 -2.57 -7.68 8.02
CA ASN A 71 -1.34 -8.34 7.59
C ASN A 71 -0.15 -7.38 7.61
N SER A 72 -0.33 -6.13 7.14
CA SER A 72 0.72 -5.10 7.20
C SER A 72 1.16 -4.80 8.63
N ILE A 73 0.20 -4.69 9.57
CA ILE A 73 0.49 -4.48 10.99
C ILE A 73 1.24 -5.70 11.58
N ARG A 74 0.81 -6.91 11.24
CA ARG A 74 1.47 -8.15 11.69
C ARG A 74 2.91 -8.24 11.21
N ASP A 75 3.18 -7.87 9.95
CA ASP A 75 4.52 -7.90 9.38
C ASP A 75 5.45 -6.90 10.06
N ILE A 76 4.98 -5.67 10.31
CA ILE A 76 5.72 -4.65 11.06
C ILE A 76 6.02 -5.14 12.48
N ASN A 77 5.00 -5.66 13.17
CA ASN A 77 5.17 -6.19 14.52
C ASN A 77 6.14 -7.39 14.58
N LYS A 78 6.16 -8.24 13.56
CA LYS A 78 7.13 -9.34 13.45
C LYS A 78 8.57 -8.81 13.38
N ILE A 79 8.81 -7.75 12.59
CA ILE A 79 10.13 -7.10 12.51
C ILE A 79 10.50 -6.49 13.85
N LEU A 80 9.61 -5.73 14.48
CA LEU A 80 9.86 -5.10 15.78
C LEU A 80 10.16 -6.11 16.88
N ARG A 81 9.43 -7.23 16.95
CA ARG A 81 9.68 -8.33 17.89
C ARG A 81 11.03 -9.01 17.64
N LYS A 82 11.40 -9.20 16.35
CA LYS A 82 12.71 -9.71 15.98
C LYS A 82 13.82 -8.75 16.45
N ASN A 83 13.67 -7.46 16.19
CA ASN A 83 14.60 -6.43 16.64
C ASN A 83 14.78 -6.46 18.17
N GLN A 84 13.67 -6.47 18.92
CA GLN A 84 13.70 -6.59 20.38
C GLN A 84 14.46 -7.84 20.86
N THR A 85 14.19 -8.99 20.23
CA THR A 85 14.86 -10.25 20.57
C THR A 85 16.36 -10.17 20.34
N ILE A 86 16.80 -9.54 19.25
CA ILE A 86 18.23 -9.35 18.94
C ILE A 86 18.88 -8.43 19.97
N LEU A 87 18.24 -7.32 20.33
CA LEU A 87 18.77 -6.39 21.36
C LEU A 87 18.88 -7.08 22.72
N ARG A 88 17.86 -7.84 23.12
CA ARG A 88 17.86 -8.62 24.36
C ARG A 88 18.98 -9.67 24.37
N PHE A 89 19.19 -10.36 23.26
CA PHE A 89 20.30 -11.32 23.11
C PHE A 89 21.66 -10.62 23.19
N ALA A 90 21.82 -9.43 22.63
CA ALA A 90 23.03 -8.63 22.65
C ALA A 90 23.35 -8.06 24.05
N SER A 91 22.32 -7.88 24.90
CA SER A 91 22.47 -7.25 26.23
C SER A 91 21.66 -8.00 27.29
N PRO A 92 22.09 -9.20 27.71
CA PRO A 92 21.39 -9.99 28.73
C PRO A 92 21.39 -9.31 30.10
N GLU A 93 22.41 -8.53 30.43
CA GLU A 93 22.53 -7.78 31.69
C GLU A 93 21.89 -6.37 31.63
N GLY A 94 21.21 -6.03 30.53
CA GLY A 94 20.47 -4.79 30.38
C GLY A 94 21.26 -3.59 29.86
N LYS A 95 22.60 -3.65 29.78
CA LYS A 95 23.44 -2.60 29.18
C LYS A 95 24.73 -3.18 28.60
N THR A 96 24.94 -3.05 27.30
CA THR A 96 26.12 -3.60 26.60
C THR A 96 26.45 -2.77 25.36
N THR A 97 27.72 -2.67 25.02
CA THR A 97 28.16 -2.08 23.75
C THR A 97 28.57 -3.19 22.78
N VAL A 98 27.97 -3.21 21.61
CA VAL A 98 28.23 -4.18 20.54
C VAL A 98 28.62 -3.46 19.25
N ARG A 99 29.21 -4.18 18.29
CA ARG A 99 29.46 -3.66 16.96
C ARG A 99 28.15 -3.63 16.15
N LYS A 100 27.92 -2.61 15.35
CA LYS A 100 26.75 -2.49 14.46
C LYS A 100 26.64 -3.69 13.51
N SER A 101 27.78 -4.17 13.02
CA SER A 101 27.88 -5.37 12.18
C SER A 101 27.31 -6.63 12.85
N PHE A 102 27.42 -6.77 14.18
CA PHE A 102 26.81 -7.86 14.92
C PHE A 102 25.29 -7.83 14.81
N LEU A 103 24.66 -6.68 15.01
CA LEU A 103 23.20 -6.52 14.88
C LEU A 103 22.73 -6.81 13.45
N ILE A 104 23.45 -6.29 12.44
CA ILE A 104 23.16 -6.52 11.02
C ILE A 104 23.24 -8.01 10.69
N LYS A 105 24.28 -8.70 11.14
CA LYS A 105 24.47 -10.16 10.92
C LYS A 105 23.30 -10.98 11.47
N HIS A 106 22.69 -10.58 12.58
CA HIS A 106 21.53 -11.23 13.16
C HIS A 106 20.20 -10.79 12.49
N GLY A 107 20.27 -9.86 11.52
CA GLY A 107 19.14 -9.40 10.75
C GLY A 107 18.30 -8.33 11.46
N PHE A 108 18.97 -7.48 12.27
CA PHE A 108 18.36 -6.29 12.87
C PHE A 108 18.01 -5.28 11.77
N ASN A 109 16.80 -4.73 11.84
CA ASN A 109 16.33 -3.72 10.89
C ASN A 109 16.21 -2.36 11.59
N PHE A 110 17.14 -1.45 11.30
CA PHE A 110 17.21 -0.10 11.88
C PHE A 110 16.08 0.83 11.43
N GLN A 111 15.32 0.49 10.40
CA GLN A 111 14.21 1.30 9.91
C GLN A 111 12.96 1.20 10.78
N PHE A 112 12.84 0.14 11.60
CA PHE A 112 11.66 -0.13 12.41
C PHE A 112 11.98 -0.02 13.89
N TYR A 113 11.28 0.89 14.54
CA TYR A 113 11.38 1.17 15.97
C TYR A 113 10.02 1.59 16.52
N THR A 114 9.85 1.55 17.84
CA THR A 114 8.59 1.94 18.49
C THR A 114 8.57 3.41 18.89
N ASN A 115 9.66 3.92 19.44
CA ASN A 115 9.77 5.31 19.88
C ASN A 115 11.23 5.74 20.03
N HIS A 116 11.42 7.05 20.12
CA HIS A 116 12.68 7.66 20.54
C HIS A 116 12.57 8.25 21.95
N PHE A 117 13.66 8.19 22.67
CA PHE A 117 13.82 8.88 23.95
C PHE A 117 15.06 9.76 23.91
N LYS A 118 14.87 11.07 24.09
CA LYS A 118 15.96 12.04 24.13
C LYS A 118 16.28 12.39 25.58
N THR A 119 17.54 12.23 25.98
CA THR A 119 18.01 12.59 27.32
C THR A 119 18.30 14.08 27.43
N LYS A 120 18.51 14.57 28.66
CA LYS A 120 18.92 15.96 28.93
C LYS A 120 20.24 16.33 28.24
N ASN A 121 21.12 15.37 28.02
CA ASN A 121 22.42 15.54 27.34
C ASN A 121 22.30 15.36 25.82
N GLU A 122 21.10 15.50 25.24
CA GLU A 122 20.81 15.38 23.81
C GLU A 122 21.04 14.00 23.20
N ASN A 123 21.43 13.00 23.96
CA ASN A 123 21.57 11.63 23.50
C ASN A 123 20.20 11.06 23.13
N THR A 124 20.09 10.47 21.95
CA THR A 124 18.84 9.87 21.47
C THR A 124 18.93 8.35 21.49
N TYR A 125 18.07 7.74 22.26
CA TYR A 125 17.86 6.30 22.27
C TYR A 125 16.69 5.91 21.41
N THR A 126 16.86 4.90 20.55
CA THR A 126 15.83 4.35 19.69
C THR A 126 15.36 3.02 20.27
N PHE A 127 14.08 2.88 20.54
CA PHE A 127 13.50 1.73 21.23
C PHE A 127 12.74 0.77 20.29
N CYS A 128 12.88 -0.51 20.57
CA CYS A 128 12.01 -1.58 20.10
C CYS A 128 11.37 -2.22 21.33
N TYR A 129 10.21 -1.73 21.73
CA TYR A 129 9.50 -2.05 22.97
C TYR A 129 10.30 -1.67 24.24
N ASP A 130 10.79 -2.68 24.97
CA ASP A 130 11.51 -2.55 26.23
C ASP A 130 13.04 -2.51 26.08
N TYR A 131 13.57 -2.72 24.89
CA TYR A 131 14.99 -2.57 24.57
C TYR A 131 15.23 -1.42 23.62
N GLY A 132 16.27 -0.64 23.92
CA GLY A 132 16.70 0.49 23.11
C GLY A 132 18.17 0.41 22.73
N TYR A 133 18.52 1.22 21.75
CA TYR A 133 19.91 1.36 21.34
C TYR A 133 20.24 2.81 21.02
N MET A 134 21.51 3.15 21.09
CA MET A 134 22.08 4.42 20.67
C MET A 134 23.32 4.13 19.82
N GLU A 135 23.40 4.72 18.65
CA GLU A 135 24.59 4.62 17.81
C GLU A 135 25.71 5.46 18.42
N LEU A 136 26.90 4.88 18.50
CA LEU A 136 28.12 5.50 18.97
C LEU A 136 29.11 5.64 17.80
N GLU A 137 30.23 6.31 18.05
CA GLU A 137 31.36 6.33 17.12
C GLU A 137 31.93 4.92 16.89
N ASP A 138 32.80 4.77 15.88
CA ASP A 138 33.50 3.51 15.55
C ASP A 138 32.56 2.32 15.25
N GLU A 139 31.43 2.55 14.60
CA GLU A 139 30.48 1.49 14.25
C GLU A 139 30.02 0.66 15.47
N LYS A 140 29.97 1.29 16.63
CA LYS A 140 29.50 0.71 17.89
C LYS A 140 28.06 1.14 18.18
N VAL A 141 27.34 0.30 18.90
CA VAL A 141 25.98 0.52 19.33
C VAL A 141 25.86 0.16 20.81
N LEU A 142 25.45 1.14 21.62
CA LEU A 142 25.09 0.90 23.01
C LEU A 142 23.64 0.38 23.06
N VAL A 143 23.46 -0.83 23.56
CA VAL A 143 22.18 -1.46 23.81
C VAL A 143 21.80 -1.32 25.26
N ILE A 144 20.56 -0.94 25.55
CA ILE A 144 20.06 -0.76 26.91
C ILE A 144 18.65 -1.37 27.06
N ASN A 145 18.33 -1.75 28.29
CA ASN A 145 16.95 -2.04 28.69
C ASN A 145 16.26 -0.74 29.13
N LYS A 146 14.97 -0.61 28.79
CA LYS A 146 14.15 0.57 29.15
C LYS A 146 14.04 0.67 30.67
N GLN A 147 14.30 1.85 31.20
CA GLN A 147 14.14 2.15 32.61
C GLN A 147 12.79 2.83 32.86
N PRO A 148 12.22 2.75 34.08
CA PRO A 148 10.90 3.33 34.40
C PRO A 148 10.78 4.84 34.14
N TYR A 149 11.92 5.56 34.12
CA TYR A 149 11.96 7.02 33.88
C TYR A 149 12.13 7.41 32.40
N MET A 150 12.19 6.44 31.47
CA MET A 150 12.39 6.66 30.02
C MET A 150 11.08 6.65 29.23
#